data_c6c51701370dac00fb73cf7b20608bdd
#
_entry.id   c6c51701370dac00fb73cf7b20608bdd
#
_cell.length_a   1.000
_cell.length_b   1.000
_cell.length_c   1.000
_cell.angle_alpha   90.00
_cell.angle_beta   90.00
_cell.angle_gamma   90.00
#
_symmetry.space_group_name_H-M   'P 1'
#
loop_
_entity.id
_entity.type
_entity.pdbx_description
1 polymer ?
#
loop_
_entity_poly.entity_id
_entity_poly.type
_entity_poly.pdbx_seq_one_letter_code
_entity_poly.pdbx_strand_id
1 'polypeptide(L)'
;MRYGHLVLRAGLALAVTMISAGVSRAEDAAPDPAVPSAVVADVPADALAPEGEAAPQTLSNLGLGNFFTEGWNQPWAKRKRYTPDMALLRVTTNFLEREFRFDYVLTNVANSATLDTTDMINGLIAYGLNRRLMLEVVSNYQWNNPIEGDTKSGAGGGFLTRFQLVDTDTASYAFQARISPANKGIGQTQTSLQFALAGWQDMHAVVPALGRFGLYYSFQYENLLGSHAPGVMENDISYAVSFAETWTQPTTPGFGNFTTFVEFFGQSTLNGANSGKTNVTITPGFRFWFIPENSITFGVDLPISSKPAVHSVIRVTYIMNF
;
A
#
# COMPACT_ATOMS: atom_id res chain seq x y z
N MET A 1 24.47 -0.61 18.59
CA MET A 1 24.86 -1.20 17.28
C MET A 1 24.64 -2.73 17.10
N ARG A 2 24.46 -3.56 18.11
CA ARG A 2 24.37 -5.02 17.93
C ARG A 2 22.95 -5.58 17.63
N TYR A 3 21.89 -4.84 17.93
CA TYR A 3 20.51 -5.33 17.77
C TYR A 3 19.94 -5.14 16.35
N GLY A 4 20.36 -4.09 15.61
CA GLY A 4 19.87 -3.85 14.23
C GLY A 4 20.26 -4.95 13.23
N HIS A 5 21.43 -5.56 13.38
CA HIS A 5 21.86 -6.66 12.52
C HIS A 5 21.10 -7.98 12.75
N LEU A 6 20.57 -8.18 13.96
CA LEU A 6 19.83 -9.41 14.30
C LEU A 6 18.43 -9.37 13.68
N VAL A 7 17.75 -8.22 13.74
CA VAL A 7 16.41 -8.02 13.16
C VAL A 7 16.44 -8.08 11.64
N LEU A 8 17.47 -7.48 11.02
CA LEU A 8 17.63 -7.52 9.55
C LEU A 8 17.88 -8.94 9.04
N ARG A 9 18.71 -9.73 9.76
CA ARG A 9 18.98 -11.15 9.40
C ARG A 9 17.76 -12.03 9.60
N ALA A 10 16.96 -11.81 10.65
CA ALA A 10 15.74 -12.56 10.90
C ALA A 10 14.64 -12.25 9.87
N GLY A 11 14.45 -10.96 9.51
CA GLY A 11 13.49 -10.55 8.49
C GLY A 11 13.85 -11.05 7.09
N LEU A 12 15.12 -10.98 6.71
CA LEU A 12 15.60 -11.47 5.41
C LEU A 12 15.53 -13.02 5.31
N ALA A 13 15.88 -13.73 6.39
CA ALA A 13 15.77 -15.18 6.45
C ALA A 13 14.32 -15.65 6.35
N LEU A 14 13.39 -14.95 7.01
CA LEU A 14 11.95 -15.25 6.95
C LEU A 14 11.38 -15.02 5.53
N ALA A 15 11.75 -13.93 4.87
CA ALA A 15 11.32 -13.64 3.51
C ALA A 15 11.88 -14.65 2.50
N VAL A 16 13.15 -15.02 2.59
CA VAL A 16 13.79 -16.00 1.71
C VAL A 16 13.23 -17.41 1.96
N THR A 17 12.95 -17.77 3.21
CA THR A 17 12.38 -19.09 3.56
C THR A 17 10.94 -19.23 3.06
N MET A 18 10.15 -18.14 3.09
CA MET A 18 8.78 -18.17 2.56
C MET A 18 8.74 -18.27 1.02
N ILE A 19 9.69 -17.65 0.33
CA ILE A 19 9.80 -17.74 -1.14
C ILE A 19 10.22 -19.16 -1.55
N SER A 20 11.13 -19.81 -0.82
CA SER A 20 11.57 -21.17 -1.13
C SER A 20 10.57 -22.27 -0.77
N ALA A 21 9.73 -22.07 0.25
CA ALA A 21 8.68 -23.02 0.63
C ALA A 21 7.49 -23.05 -0.36
N GLY A 22 7.25 -21.95 -1.11
CA GLY A 22 6.18 -21.88 -2.12
C GLY A 22 6.49 -22.66 -3.41
N VAL A 23 7.75 -22.92 -3.71
CA VAL A 23 8.18 -23.59 -4.96
C VAL A 23 8.15 -25.13 -4.87
N SER A 24 8.18 -25.70 -3.66
CA SER A 24 8.32 -27.16 -3.47
C SER A 24 7.00 -27.96 -3.29
N ARG A 25 5.81 -27.33 -3.44
CA ARG A 25 4.53 -27.98 -3.10
C ARG A 25 3.63 -28.30 -4.29
N ALA A 26 4.16 -28.32 -5.50
CA ALA A 26 3.41 -28.65 -6.73
C ALA A 26 3.52 -30.11 -7.22
N GLU A 27 4.26 -30.97 -6.52
CA GLU A 27 4.33 -32.40 -6.85
C GLU A 27 4.04 -33.24 -5.60
N ASP A 28 3.11 -34.21 -5.77
CA ASP A 28 2.63 -35.24 -4.85
C ASP A 28 1.36 -34.93 -4.04
N ALA A 29 0.21 -35.00 -4.74
CA ALA A 29 -1.05 -35.35 -4.13
C ALA A 29 -1.47 -36.75 -4.61
N ALA A 30 -1.17 -37.78 -3.82
CA ALA A 30 -1.75 -39.12 -3.99
C ALA A 30 -3.23 -39.10 -3.56
N PRO A 31 -4.12 -39.90 -4.16
CA PRO A 31 -5.54 -39.89 -3.83
C PRO A 31 -5.82 -40.51 -2.46
N ASP A 32 -6.59 -39.79 -1.66
CA ASP A 32 -7.01 -40.14 -0.31
C ASP A 32 -8.04 -41.30 -0.35
N PRO A 33 -7.96 -42.29 0.56
CA PRO A 33 -8.92 -43.36 0.62
C PRO A 33 -10.28 -42.91 1.19
N ALA A 34 -11.35 -43.40 0.58
CA ALA A 34 -12.74 -43.09 0.86
C ALA A 34 -13.11 -43.21 2.36
N VAL A 35 -13.59 -42.12 2.95
CA VAL A 35 -14.23 -42.06 4.25
C VAL A 35 -15.72 -42.47 4.09
N PRO A 36 -16.28 -43.38 4.90
CA PRO A 36 -17.66 -43.80 4.78
C PRO A 36 -18.64 -42.67 5.15
N SER A 37 -19.60 -42.44 4.27
CA SER A 37 -20.67 -41.44 4.44
C SER A 37 -21.55 -41.77 5.66
N ALA A 38 -21.50 -40.87 6.68
CA ALA A 38 -22.52 -40.81 7.71
C ALA A 38 -23.80 -40.23 7.13
N VAL A 39 -24.92 -40.93 7.31
CA VAL A 39 -26.27 -40.49 6.94
C VAL A 39 -26.62 -39.27 7.77
N VAL A 40 -26.60 -38.11 7.15
CA VAL A 40 -27.12 -36.86 7.76
C VAL A 40 -28.58 -36.78 7.40
N ALA A 41 -29.46 -36.73 8.41
CA ALA A 41 -30.88 -36.51 8.25
C ALA A 41 -31.17 -35.23 7.47
N ASP A 42 -32.04 -35.32 6.45
CA ASP A 42 -32.54 -34.20 5.66
C ASP A 42 -33.23 -33.17 6.59
N VAL A 43 -32.52 -32.09 6.89
CA VAL A 43 -33.12 -30.84 7.39
C VAL A 43 -33.46 -30.01 6.15
N PRO A 44 -34.70 -29.59 5.95
CA PRO A 44 -35.08 -28.83 4.76
C PRO A 44 -34.27 -27.54 4.71
N ALA A 45 -33.60 -27.31 3.58
CA ALA A 45 -32.68 -26.20 3.33
C ALA A 45 -33.32 -24.79 3.39
N ASP A 46 -34.65 -24.71 3.46
CA ASP A 46 -35.40 -23.45 3.46
C ASP A 46 -35.54 -22.78 4.83
N ALA A 47 -35.10 -23.42 5.93
CA ALA A 47 -35.31 -22.89 7.28
C ALA A 47 -34.20 -21.99 7.83
N LEU A 48 -33.09 -21.77 7.10
CA LEU A 48 -31.91 -21.01 7.56
C LEU A 48 -31.39 -20.00 6.53
N ALA A 49 -32.21 -19.54 5.60
CA ALA A 49 -31.85 -18.38 4.80
C ALA A 49 -31.99 -17.12 5.69
N PRO A 50 -30.91 -16.37 5.99
CA PRO A 50 -31.07 -15.10 6.66
C PRO A 50 -31.84 -14.17 5.74
N GLU A 51 -32.98 -13.67 6.20
CA GLU A 51 -33.78 -12.67 5.52
C GLU A 51 -32.89 -11.46 5.24
N GLY A 52 -32.61 -11.16 3.95
CA GLY A 52 -32.17 -9.84 3.52
C GLY A 52 -30.78 -9.68 2.93
N GLU A 53 -30.09 -10.72 2.54
CA GLU A 53 -28.89 -10.49 1.68
C GLU A 53 -29.38 -10.15 0.26
N ALA A 54 -29.45 -8.82 -0.02
CA ALA A 54 -29.74 -8.32 -1.36
C ALA A 54 -28.78 -9.00 -2.35
N ALA A 55 -29.31 -9.55 -3.43
CA ALA A 55 -28.51 -10.20 -4.48
C ALA A 55 -27.28 -9.32 -4.80
N PRO A 56 -26.09 -9.91 -4.94
CA PRO A 56 -24.86 -9.14 -5.15
C PRO A 56 -25.06 -8.25 -6.39
N GLN A 57 -25.13 -6.93 -6.16
CA GLN A 57 -25.26 -5.96 -7.24
C GLN A 57 -24.01 -6.06 -8.11
N THR A 58 -24.19 -6.47 -9.36
CA THR A 58 -23.10 -6.43 -10.35
C THR A 58 -22.81 -4.97 -10.66
N LEU A 59 -21.69 -4.45 -10.13
CA LEU A 59 -21.30 -3.07 -10.36
C LEU A 59 -20.93 -2.87 -11.84
N SER A 60 -21.50 -1.85 -12.47
CA SER A 60 -21.15 -1.47 -13.84
C SER A 60 -19.66 -1.12 -13.94
N ASN A 61 -19.05 -1.40 -15.09
CA ASN A 61 -17.66 -1.03 -15.34
C ASN A 61 -17.56 0.47 -15.56
N LEU A 62 -16.65 1.10 -14.81
CA LEU A 62 -16.28 2.50 -15.02
C LEU A 62 -15.05 2.56 -15.93
N GLY A 63 -15.09 3.43 -16.92
CA GLY A 63 -14.00 3.67 -17.87
C GLY A 63 -13.84 5.15 -18.19
N LEU A 64 -12.85 5.48 -19.01
CA LEU A 64 -12.65 6.87 -19.48
C LEU A 64 -13.80 7.33 -20.37
N GLY A 65 -14.38 6.43 -21.18
CA GLY A 65 -15.49 6.77 -22.08
C GLY A 65 -16.78 7.19 -21.37
N ASN A 66 -17.02 6.70 -20.14
CA ASN A 66 -18.17 7.06 -19.33
C ASN A 66 -17.81 7.89 -18.08
N PHE A 67 -16.62 8.51 -18.07
CA PHE A 67 -16.11 9.22 -16.90
C PHE A 67 -17.05 10.32 -16.40
N PHE A 68 -17.64 11.11 -17.30
CA PHE A 68 -18.52 12.22 -16.93
C PHE A 68 -19.97 11.82 -16.72
N THR A 69 -20.38 10.62 -17.13
CA THR A 69 -21.79 10.20 -17.14
C THR A 69 -22.11 9.15 -16.08
N GLU A 70 -21.14 8.32 -15.66
CA GLU A 70 -21.36 7.22 -14.74
C GLU A 70 -20.52 7.31 -13.46
N GLY A 71 -21.05 6.77 -12.39
CA GLY A 71 -20.39 6.64 -11.10
C GLY A 71 -20.52 7.84 -10.17
N TRP A 72 -20.79 9.04 -10.68
CA TRP A 72 -20.88 10.27 -9.88
C TRP A 72 -22.10 10.30 -8.95
N ASN A 73 -23.24 9.78 -9.44
CA ASN A 73 -24.50 9.70 -8.70
C ASN A 73 -24.76 8.31 -8.11
N GLN A 74 -23.78 7.41 -8.19
CA GLN A 74 -23.86 6.07 -7.62
C GLN A 74 -23.19 6.08 -6.24
N PRO A 75 -23.82 5.49 -5.21
CA PRO A 75 -23.20 5.39 -3.91
C PRO A 75 -21.87 4.64 -4.01
N TRP A 76 -20.94 4.97 -3.12
CA TRP A 76 -19.71 4.22 -3.01
C TRP A 76 -20.02 2.74 -2.75
N ALA A 77 -19.31 1.86 -3.43
CA ALA A 77 -19.39 0.43 -3.24
C ALA A 77 -18.04 -0.20 -3.57
N LYS A 78 -17.61 -1.15 -2.75
CA LYS A 78 -16.38 -1.90 -2.96
C LYS A 78 -16.64 -3.03 -3.96
N ARG A 79 -15.84 -3.09 -5.01
CA ARG A 79 -15.91 -4.17 -6.00
C ARG A 79 -15.25 -5.44 -5.42
N LYS A 80 -15.93 -6.57 -5.56
CA LYS A 80 -15.31 -7.88 -5.26
C LYS A 80 -14.50 -8.32 -6.48
N ARG A 81 -13.21 -8.53 -6.29
CA ARG A 81 -12.28 -8.95 -7.34
C ARG A 81 -11.63 -10.28 -6.98
N TYR A 82 -11.14 -10.98 -7.99
CA TYR A 82 -10.39 -12.23 -7.80
C TYR A 82 -9.09 -11.98 -7.04
N THR A 83 -8.30 -11.00 -7.49
CA THR A 83 -7.14 -10.50 -6.76
C THR A 83 -7.59 -9.36 -5.86
N PRO A 84 -7.27 -9.36 -4.55
CA PRO A 84 -7.78 -8.38 -3.62
C PRO A 84 -7.23 -6.96 -3.89
N ASP A 85 -8.10 -5.97 -3.70
CA ASP A 85 -7.70 -4.57 -3.63
C ASP A 85 -6.85 -4.34 -2.39
N MET A 86 -5.67 -3.74 -2.55
CA MET A 86 -4.75 -3.53 -1.43
C MET A 86 -4.05 -2.17 -1.50
N ALA A 87 -3.98 -1.52 -0.35
CA ALA A 87 -2.96 -0.50 -0.15
C ALA A 87 -1.63 -1.21 0.18
N LEU A 88 -0.59 -0.84 -0.55
CA LEU A 88 0.78 -1.28 -0.34
C LEU A 88 1.60 -0.18 0.36
N LEU A 89 2.91 -0.36 0.50
CA LEU A 89 3.74 0.54 1.31
C LEU A 89 4.32 1.72 0.50
N ARG A 90 4.66 1.47 -0.77
CA ARG A 90 5.34 2.46 -1.63
C ARG A 90 4.53 2.83 -2.86
N VAL A 91 3.74 1.89 -3.39
CA VAL A 91 2.84 2.17 -4.49
C VAL A 91 1.66 2.99 -3.99
N THR A 92 1.38 4.09 -4.67
CA THR A 92 0.19 4.90 -4.40
C THR A 92 -1.09 4.09 -4.63
N THR A 93 -1.98 4.08 -3.65
CA THR A 93 -3.26 3.36 -3.73
C THR A 93 -4.13 3.94 -4.84
N ASN A 94 -4.75 3.08 -5.64
CA ASN A 94 -5.61 3.46 -6.76
C ASN A 94 -7.10 3.16 -6.53
N PHE A 95 -7.46 2.55 -5.40
CA PHE A 95 -8.83 2.22 -5.04
C PHE A 95 -9.49 3.34 -4.23
N LEU A 96 -10.81 3.49 -4.38
CA LEU A 96 -11.59 4.35 -3.49
C LEU A 96 -12.02 3.52 -2.29
N GLU A 97 -11.54 3.89 -1.12
CA GLU A 97 -11.76 3.16 0.12
C GLU A 97 -12.55 3.99 1.12
N ARG A 98 -13.11 3.32 2.12
CA ARG A 98 -13.52 3.89 3.39
C ARG A 98 -12.66 3.23 4.44
N GLU A 99 -11.62 3.94 4.87
CA GLU A 99 -10.61 3.35 5.75
C GLU A 99 -10.07 4.36 6.77
N PHE A 100 -9.70 3.82 7.90
CA PHE A 100 -8.73 4.42 8.80
C PHE A 100 -7.42 3.68 8.64
N ARG A 101 -6.33 4.43 8.44
CA ARG A 101 -4.99 3.87 8.29
C ARG A 101 -4.03 4.52 9.28
N PHE A 102 -3.17 3.70 9.83
CA PHE A 102 -2.10 4.11 10.72
C PHE A 102 -0.79 3.50 10.22
N ASP A 103 0.20 4.36 9.92
CA ASP A 103 1.52 3.94 9.47
C ASP A 103 2.56 4.32 10.52
N TYR A 104 3.47 3.39 10.81
CA TYR A 104 4.71 3.64 11.51
C TYR A 104 5.89 3.42 10.58
N VAL A 105 6.80 4.39 10.52
CA VAL A 105 7.97 4.37 9.64
C VAL A 105 9.21 4.68 10.46
N LEU A 106 10.13 3.73 10.55
CA LEU A 106 11.45 3.88 11.14
C LEU A 106 12.50 3.94 10.05
N THR A 107 13.19 5.07 9.93
CA THR A 107 14.26 5.29 8.96
C THR A 107 15.62 5.26 9.65
N ASN A 108 16.49 4.34 9.25
CA ASN A 108 17.90 4.33 9.64
C ASN A 108 18.67 5.21 8.65
N VAL A 109 19.21 6.32 9.11
CA VAL A 109 19.89 7.30 8.27
C VAL A 109 21.31 6.85 7.97
N ALA A 110 21.71 6.95 6.70
CA ALA A 110 23.05 6.61 6.25
C ALA A 110 23.92 7.87 6.17
N ASN A 111 25.22 7.71 6.48
CA ASN A 111 26.23 8.75 6.24
C ASN A 111 25.93 10.12 6.86
N SER A 112 25.15 10.16 7.95
CA SER A 112 24.91 11.36 8.73
C SER A 112 25.87 11.42 9.91
N ALA A 113 26.49 12.59 10.11
CA ALA A 113 27.32 12.85 11.30
C ALA A 113 26.48 13.23 12.53
N THR A 114 25.20 13.56 12.35
CA THR A 114 24.36 14.16 13.37
C THR A 114 23.07 13.42 13.66
N LEU A 115 22.60 12.56 12.75
CA LEU A 115 21.31 11.90 12.82
C LEU A 115 21.46 10.38 12.69
N ASP A 116 20.92 9.64 13.65
CA ASP A 116 20.94 8.17 13.68
C ASP A 116 19.66 7.61 13.05
N THR A 117 18.49 7.99 13.58
CA THR A 117 17.20 7.53 13.08
C THR A 117 16.19 8.66 12.95
N THR A 118 15.21 8.43 12.10
CA THR A 118 13.98 9.22 12.03
C THR A 118 12.79 8.29 12.16
N ASP A 119 11.89 8.62 13.07
CA ASP A 119 10.62 7.94 13.25
C ASP A 119 9.49 8.82 12.74
N MET A 120 8.47 8.21 12.14
CA MET A 120 7.27 8.92 11.70
C MET A 120 6.04 8.06 11.94
N ILE A 121 5.00 8.72 12.43
CA ILE A 121 3.65 8.16 12.53
C ILE A 121 2.76 8.94 11.57
N ASN A 122 2.00 8.24 10.73
CA ASN A 122 0.95 8.83 9.92
C ASN A 122 -0.40 8.27 10.36
N GLY A 123 -1.39 9.13 10.47
CA GLY A 123 -2.79 8.80 10.57
C GLY A 123 -3.52 9.27 9.32
N LEU A 124 -4.40 8.45 8.78
CA LEU A 124 -5.15 8.76 7.57
C LEU A 124 -6.60 8.31 7.73
N ILE A 125 -7.52 9.16 7.28
CA ILE A 125 -8.94 8.82 7.13
C ILE A 125 -9.30 9.06 5.67
N ALA A 126 -9.72 8.00 4.98
CA ALA A 126 -10.22 8.06 3.62
C ALA A 126 -11.72 7.78 3.58
N TYR A 127 -12.45 8.54 2.77
CA TYR A 127 -13.89 8.38 2.62
C TYR A 127 -14.31 8.47 1.15
N GLY A 128 -14.69 7.30 0.59
CA GLY A 128 -15.32 7.22 -0.71
C GLY A 128 -16.70 7.85 -0.68
N LEU A 129 -16.86 8.98 -1.37
CA LEU A 129 -18.13 9.71 -1.50
C LEU A 129 -19.09 9.02 -2.46
N ASN A 130 -18.55 8.58 -3.56
CA ASN A 130 -19.26 7.86 -4.63
C ASN A 130 -18.27 6.96 -5.37
N ARG A 131 -18.66 6.35 -6.47
CA ARG A 131 -17.81 5.44 -7.23
C ARG A 131 -16.70 6.13 -8.05
N ARG A 132 -16.65 7.47 -8.06
CA ARG A 132 -15.65 8.27 -8.80
C ARG A 132 -14.75 9.10 -7.90
N LEU A 133 -15.19 9.40 -6.67
CA LEU A 133 -14.56 10.41 -5.84
C LEU A 133 -14.34 9.92 -4.40
N MET A 134 -13.15 10.12 -3.91
CA MET A 134 -12.75 9.91 -2.53
C MET A 134 -12.02 11.15 -1.99
N LEU A 135 -12.28 11.47 -0.76
CA LEU A 135 -11.52 12.46 0.01
C LEU A 135 -10.71 11.76 1.10
N GLU A 136 -9.53 12.31 1.36
CA GLU A 136 -8.61 11.77 2.37
C GLU A 136 -8.00 12.92 3.17
N VAL A 137 -7.96 12.74 4.48
CA VAL A 137 -7.25 13.61 5.42
C VAL A 137 -6.09 12.82 5.99
N VAL A 138 -4.91 13.41 5.94
CA VAL A 138 -3.68 12.83 6.48
C VAL A 138 -3.15 13.72 7.59
N SER A 139 -2.70 13.12 8.66
CA SER A 139 -1.87 13.76 9.70
C SER A 139 -0.59 12.98 9.86
N ASN A 140 0.51 13.66 10.15
CA ASN A 140 1.77 13.01 10.48
C ASN A 140 2.44 13.66 11.69
N TYR A 141 3.22 12.87 12.37
CA TYR A 141 4.12 13.31 13.42
C TYR A 141 5.46 12.63 13.22
N GLN A 142 6.53 13.40 13.16
CA GLN A 142 7.89 12.94 12.92
C GLN A 142 8.79 13.40 14.04
N TRP A 143 9.76 12.56 14.43
CA TRP A 143 10.85 12.94 15.31
C TRP A 143 12.17 12.37 14.80
N ASN A 144 13.22 13.18 14.98
CA ASN A 144 14.58 12.86 14.60
C ASN A 144 15.38 12.54 15.86
N ASN A 145 16.02 11.39 15.89
CA ASN A 145 16.89 10.96 16.97
C ASN A 145 18.33 11.25 16.56
N PRO A 146 18.96 12.31 17.08
CA PRO A 146 20.34 12.63 16.77
C PRO A 146 21.30 11.64 17.45
N ILE A 147 22.52 11.54 16.92
CA ILE A 147 23.61 10.78 17.56
C ILE A 147 23.98 11.42 18.90
N GLU A 148 23.97 12.77 18.94
CA GLU A 148 24.20 13.58 20.13
C GLU A 148 23.21 14.74 20.20
N GLY A 149 22.73 15.08 21.38
CA GLY A 149 21.82 16.20 21.65
C GLY A 149 20.35 15.79 21.74
N ASP A 150 19.46 16.80 21.69
CA ASP A 150 18.05 16.63 21.95
C ASP A 150 17.26 16.19 20.68
N THR A 151 16.29 15.29 20.86
CA THR A 151 15.35 14.91 19.82
C THR A 151 14.51 16.11 19.38
N LYS A 152 14.44 16.32 18.07
CA LYS A 152 13.58 17.34 17.45
C LYS A 152 12.35 16.67 16.87
N SER A 153 11.20 17.31 16.95
CA SER A 153 9.95 16.80 16.41
C SER A 153 9.17 17.85 15.64
N GLY A 154 8.27 17.38 14.79
CA GLY A 154 7.36 18.22 14.03
C GLY A 154 6.11 17.45 13.62
N ALA A 155 5.02 18.20 13.44
CA ALA A 155 3.75 17.68 13.00
C ALA A 155 3.34 18.28 11.66
N GLY A 156 2.60 17.53 10.88
CA GLY A 156 2.07 17.98 9.60
C GLY A 156 0.83 17.21 9.16
N GLY A 157 0.45 17.40 7.92
CA GLY A 157 -0.71 16.72 7.37
C GLY A 157 -0.98 17.15 5.95
N GLY A 158 -2.18 16.82 5.46
CA GLY A 158 -2.59 17.18 4.12
C GLY A 158 -3.98 16.71 3.79
N PHE A 159 -4.45 17.15 2.63
CA PHE A 159 -5.70 16.74 2.02
C PHE A 159 -5.41 16.12 0.67
N LEU A 160 -6.10 15.02 0.38
CA LEU A 160 -5.99 14.32 -0.89
C LEU A 160 -7.40 14.11 -1.47
N THR A 161 -7.49 14.28 -2.76
CA THR A 161 -8.67 13.93 -3.56
C THR A 161 -8.25 12.87 -4.57
N ARG A 162 -9.02 11.78 -4.67
CA ARG A 162 -8.78 10.71 -5.64
C ARG A 162 -9.97 10.54 -6.56
N PHE A 163 -9.69 10.49 -7.85
CA PHE A 163 -10.66 10.29 -8.91
C PHE A 163 -10.45 8.93 -9.56
N GLN A 164 -11.47 8.09 -9.51
CA GLN A 164 -11.46 6.80 -10.18
C GLN A 164 -11.68 6.99 -11.68
N LEU A 165 -10.65 6.70 -12.47
CA LEU A 165 -10.69 6.80 -13.92
C LEU A 165 -11.26 5.54 -14.55
N VAL A 166 -10.80 4.38 -14.09
CA VAL A 166 -11.22 3.04 -14.52
C VAL A 166 -11.46 2.18 -13.29
N ASP A 167 -12.56 1.42 -13.29
CA ASP A 167 -12.90 0.46 -12.24
C ASP A 167 -13.64 -0.72 -12.87
N THR A 168 -12.91 -1.79 -13.14
CA THR A 168 -13.39 -3.04 -13.71
C THR A 168 -13.01 -4.21 -12.81
N ASP A 169 -13.42 -5.42 -13.13
CA ASP A 169 -13.06 -6.61 -12.37
C ASP A 169 -11.57 -6.96 -12.49
N THR A 170 -10.89 -6.50 -13.55
CA THR A 170 -9.51 -6.85 -13.85
C THR A 170 -8.53 -5.69 -13.83
N ALA A 171 -9.01 -4.45 -13.76
CA ALA A 171 -8.17 -3.26 -13.78
C ALA A 171 -8.79 -2.11 -13.00
N SER A 172 -7.94 -1.31 -12.39
CA SER A 172 -8.33 -0.09 -11.69
C SER A 172 -7.26 1.00 -11.89
N TYR A 173 -7.68 2.19 -12.31
CA TYR A 173 -6.80 3.35 -12.48
C TYR A 173 -7.39 4.55 -11.78
N ALA A 174 -6.56 5.29 -11.08
CA ALA A 174 -6.97 6.53 -10.42
C ALA A 174 -5.97 7.66 -10.65
N PHE A 175 -6.51 8.87 -10.72
CA PHE A 175 -5.75 10.11 -10.59
C PHE A 175 -5.96 10.66 -9.19
N GLN A 176 -4.92 11.21 -8.59
CA GLN A 176 -5.04 11.90 -7.31
C GLN A 176 -4.28 13.21 -7.29
N ALA A 177 -4.80 14.14 -6.51
CA ALA A 177 -4.17 15.40 -6.18
C ALA A 177 -4.11 15.56 -4.67
N ARG A 178 -2.96 15.96 -4.14
CA ARG A 178 -2.74 16.19 -2.71
C ARG A 178 -2.13 17.55 -2.48
N ILE A 179 -2.59 18.23 -1.45
CA ILE A 179 -1.94 19.40 -0.87
C ILE A 179 -1.49 19.08 0.55
N SER A 180 -0.21 19.35 0.84
CA SER A 180 0.36 19.21 2.18
C SER A 180 0.92 20.56 2.59
N PRO A 181 0.27 21.26 3.55
CA PRO A 181 0.77 22.52 4.08
C PRO A 181 2.16 22.39 4.71
N ALA A 182 2.91 23.49 4.72
CA ALA A 182 4.17 23.55 5.40
C ALA A 182 4.03 23.22 6.90
N ASN A 183 4.94 22.41 7.42
CA ASN A 183 4.97 22.03 8.82
C ASN A 183 5.81 23.02 9.63
N LYS A 184 5.45 23.18 10.91
CA LYS A 184 6.32 23.85 11.88
C LYS A 184 7.18 22.79 12.57
N GLY A 185 8.48 22.98 12.56
CA GLY A 185 9.44 22.08 13.20
C GLY A 185 10.32 21.35 12.19
N ILE A 186 10.37 20.02 12.27
CA ILE A 186 11.12 19.18 11.33
C ILE A 186 10.22 18.62 10.23
N GLY A 187 10.83 18.17 9.15
CA GLY A 187 10.13 17.59 8.00
C GLY A 187 9.87 18.62 6.91
N GLN A 188 8.68 18.59 6.34
CA GLN A 188 8.34 19.46 5.22
C GLN A 188 8.14 20.91 5.68
N THR A 189 9.07 21.77 5.32
CA THR A 189 9.03 23.20 5.69
C THR A 189 8.28 24.08 4.70
N GLN A 190 7.83 23.50 3.58
CA GLN A 190 7.14 24.19 2.50
C GLN A 190 5.83 23.46 2.18
N THR A 191 4.85 24.21 1.70
CA THR A 191 3.62 23.60 1.15
C THR A 191 3.97 22.83 -0.11
N SER A 192 3.47 21.59 -0.25
CA SER A 192 3.61 20.82 -1.49
C SER A 192 2.27 20.56 -2.17
N LEU A 193 2.34 20.50 -3.49
CA LEU A 193 1.29 19.95 -4.35
C LEU A 193 1.82 18.67 -4.99
N GLN A 194 1.04 17.59 -4.88
CA GLN A 194 1.36 16.30 -5.46
C GLN A 194 0.25 15.88 -6.41
N PHE A 195 0.65 15.34 -7.56
CA PHE A 195 -0.26 14.72 -8.52
C PHE A 195 0.24 13.32 -8.81
N ALA A 196 -0.66 12.34 -8.79
CA ALA A 196 -0.27 10.98 -9.09
C ALA A 196 -1.28 10.27 -9.98
N LEU A 197 -0.75 9.35 -10.79
CA LEU A 197 -1.50 8.31 -11.47
C LEU A 197 -1.14 6.99 -10.84
N ALA A 198 -2.14 6.23 -10.44
CA ALA A 198 -1.96 4.91 -9.84
C ALA A 198 -2.81 3.89 -10.58
N GLY A 199 -2.29 2.67 -10.71
CA GLY A 199 -2.95 1.60 -11.41
C GLY A 199 -2.78 0.25 -10.72
N TRP A 200 -3.74 -0.62 -10.96
CA TRP A 200 -3.73 -2.02 -10.59
C TRP A 200 -4.25 -2.86 -11.76
N GLN A 201 -3.63 -4.00 -11.94
CA GLN A 201 -4.00 -5.00 -12.93
C GLN A 201 -4.05 -6.38 -12.29
N ASP A 202 -5.17 -7.09 -12.49
CA ASP A 202 -5.26 -8.51 -12.17
C ASP A 202 -4.51 -9.32 -13.24
N MET A 203 -3.40 -9.92 -12.84
CA MET A 203 -2.57 -10.69 -13.77
C MET A 203 -3.17 -12.06 -14.09
N HIS A 204 -4.07 -12.60 -13.28
CA HIS A 204 -4.82 -13.82 -13.60
C HIS A 204 -5.67 -13.64 -14.88
N ALA A 205 -6.23 -12.47 -15.08
CA ALA A 205 -7.00 -12.14 -16.29
C ALA A 205 -6.14 -12.16 -17.58
N VAL A 206 -4.82 -11.94 -17.45
CA VAL A 206 -3.86 -11.93 -18.57
C VAL A 206 -3.21 -13.31 -18.72
N VAL A 207 -2.79 -13.91 -17.61
CA VAL A 207 -2.11 -15.20 -17.54
C VAL A 207 -2.73 -16.02 -16.40
N PRO A 208 -3.72 -16.88 -16.70
CA PRO A 208 -4.44 -17.64 -15.66
C PRO A 208 -3.56 -18.49 -14.74
N ALA A 209 -2.39 -18.92 -15.19
CA ALA A 209 -1.44 -19.70 -14.40
C ALA A 209 -0.82 -18.91 -13.24
N LEU A 210 -0.94 -17.56 -13.24
CA LEU A 210 -0.37 -16.71 -12.16
C LEU A 210 -1.22 -16.66 -10.88
N GLY A 211 -2.35 -17.40 -10.83
CA GLY A 211 -3.18 -17.42 -9.63
C GLY A 211 -3.65 -16.03 -9.20
N ARG A 212 -3.61 -15.75 -7.90
CA ARG A 212 -4.04 -14.46 -7.32
C ARG A 212 -2.91 -13.44 -7.30
N PHE A 213 -2.34 -13.19 -8.47
CA PHE A 213 -1.22 -12.28 -8.66
C PHE A 213 -1.70 -10.91 -9.14
N GLY A 214 -1.32 -9.85 -8.44
CA GLY A 214 -1.61 -8.46 -8.77
C GLY A 214 -0.37 -7.66 -9.12
N LEU A 215 -0.49 -6.84 -10.17
CA LEU A 215 0.49 -5.84 -10.54
C LEU A 215 -0.03 -4.46 -10.13
N TYR A 216 0.75 -3.73 -9.35
CA TYR A 216 0.44 -2.38 -8.89
C TYR A 216 1.53 -1.43 -9.37
N TYR A 217 1.14 -0.22 -9.76
CA TYR A 217 2.12 0.78 -10.19
C TYR A 217 1.59 2.19 -9.94
N SER A 218 2.53 3.12 -9.77
CA SER A 218 2.20 4.53 -9.64
C SER A 218 3.31 5.41 -10.17
N PHE A 219 2.90 6.59 -10.62
CA PHE A 219 3.77 7.69 -10.99
C PHE A 219 3.27 8.94 -10.28
N GLN A 220 4.17 9.68 -9.65
CA GLN A 220 3.84 10.88 -8.89
C GLN A 220 4.80 12.00 -9.24
N TYR A 221 4.26 13.20 -9.35
CA TYR A 221 5.00 14.46 -9.41
C TYR A 221 4.69 15.29 -8.17
N GLU A 222 5.70 15.83 -7.54
CA GLU A 222 5.58 16.74 -6.41
C GLU A 222 6.25 18.07 -6.72
N ASN A 223 5.56 19.16 -6.37
CA ASN A 223 6.04 20.53 -6.46
C ASN A 223 5.97 21.19 -5.09
N LEU A 224 7.08 21.74 -4.62
CA LEU A 224 7.15 22.55 -3.41
C LEU A 224 6.86 24.01 -3.74
N LEU A 225 5.90 24.60 -3.02
CA LEU A 225 5.44 25.97 -3.23
C LEU A 225 6.11 26.94 -2.26
N GLY A 226 6.39 28.13 -2.72
CA GLY A 226 6.89 29.21 -1.87
C GLY A 226 8.30 29.66 -2.21
N SER A 227 8.89 30.48 -1.30
CA SER A 227 10.25 30.97 -1.43
C SER A 227 11.25 29.90 -1.03
N HIS A 228 12.18 29.58 -1.89
CA HIS A 228 13.18 28.53 -1.68
C HIS A 228 14.55 29.13 -1.34
N ALA A 229 15.21 28.55 -0.35
CA ALA A 229 16.62 28.81 -0.14
C ALA A 229 17.43 28.17 -1.29
N PRO A 230 18.56 28.77 -1.71
CA PRO A 230 19.42 28.17 -2.73
C PRO A 230 19.79 26.72 -2.40
N GLY A 231 19.59 25.82 -3.35
CA GLY A 231 19.90 24.39 -3.18
C GLY A 231 18.80 23.52 -2.56
N VAL A 232 17.67 24.09 -2.15
CA VAL A 232 16.51 23.30 -1.71
C VAL A 232 15.86 22.61 -2.91
N MET A 233 15.40 21.38 -2.70
CA MET A 233 14.59 20.65 -3.68
C MET A 233 13.26 21.40 -3.89
N GLU A 234 12.86 21.57 -5.13
CA GLU A 234 11.60 22.23 -5.52
C GLU A 234 10.61 21.27 -6.13
N ASN A 235 11.12 20.31 -6.89
CA ASN A 235 10.29 19.32 -7.58
C ASN A 235 10.92 17.95 -7.54
N ASP A 236 10.09 16.93 -7.44
CA ASP A 236 10.53 15.57 -7.66
C ASP A 236 9.51 14.76 -8.49
N ILE A 237 10.01 13.65 -9.02
CA ILE A 237 9.21 12.60 -9.62
C ILE A 237 9.47 11.33 -8.84
N SER A 238 8.42 10.63 -8.46
CA SER A 238 8.53 9.29 -7.93
C SER A 238 7.71 8.29 -8.74
N TYR A 239 8.17 7.06 -8.78
CA TYR A 239 7.52 5.96 -9.46
C TYR A 239 7.68 4.69 -8.65
N ALA A 240 6.67 3.85 -8.68
CA ALA A 240 6.68 2.57 -8.01
C ALA A 240 6.01 1.49 -8.85
N VAL A 241 6.52 0.28 -8.71
CA VAL A 241 5.91 -0.94 -9.26
C VAL A 241 5.96 -2.00 -8.17
N SER A 242 4.86 -2.71 -7.96
CA SER A 242 4.78 -3.81 -7.01
C SER A 242 4.18 -5.05 -7.66
N PHE A 243 4.77 -6.17 -7.31
CA PHE A 243 4.32 -7.51 -7.64
C PHE A 243 3.85 -8.16 -6.35
N ALA A 244 2.56 -8.53 -6.30
CA ALA A 244 1.94 -9.07 -5.10
C ALA A 244 1.19 -10.37 -5.40
N GLU A 245 1.40 -11.39 -4.57
CA GLU A 245 0.70 -12.67 -4.68
C GLU A 245 -0.05 -12.98 -3.38
N THR A 246 -1.33 -13.30 -3.50
CA THR A 246 -2.21 -13.61 -2.38
C THR A 246 -2.41 -15.11 -2.25
N TRP A 247 -2.01 -15.66 -1.12
CA TRP A 247 -1.93 -17.10 -0.85
C TRP A 247 -3.19 -17.66 -0.18
N THR A 248 -3.87 -16.86 0.66
CA THR A 248 -5.02 -17.34 1.44
C THR A 248 -6.32 -16.64 1.04
N GLN A 249 -7.45 -17.28 1.37
CA GLN A 249 -8.77 -16.69 1.17
C GLN A 249 -9.05 -15.61 2.22
N PRO A 250 -9.95 -14.65 1.96
CA PRO A 250 -10.33 -13.61 2.93
C PRO A 250 -10.85 -14.18 4.26
N THR A 251 -11.49 -15.34 4.20
CA THR A 251 -12.12 -16.02 5.35
C THR A 251 -11.16 -16.89 6.15
N THR A 252 -9.89 -17.00 5.77
CA THR A 252 -8.90 -17.79 6.53
C THR A 252 -8.67 -17.18 7.90
N PRO A 253 -8.95 -17.88 9.00
CA PRO A 253 -8.83 -17.32 10.35
C PRO A 253 -7.42 -16.83 10.66
N GLY A 254 -7.30 -15.58 11.14
CA GLY A 254 -6.04 -14.97 11.57
C GLY A 254 -5.06 -14.61 10.46
N PHE A 255 -5.25 -15.15 9.24
CA PHE A 255 -4.38 -14.93 8.08
C PHE A 255 -5.16 -14.77 6.78
N GLY A 256 -6.30 -14.07 6.83
CA GLY A 256 -7.09 -13.77 5.64
C GLY A 256 -6.34 -12.89 4.66
N ASN A 257 -6.48 -13.16 3.37
CA ASN A 257 -5.77 -12.45 2.30
C ASN A 257 -4.27 -12.30 2.57
N PHE A 258 -3.62 -13.36 3.12
CA PHE A 258 -2.17 -13.32 3.28
C PHE A 258 -1.52 -13.12 1.93
N THR A 259 -0.78 -12.04 1.80
CA THR A 259 -0.18 -11.58 0.55
C THR A 259 1.28 -11.27 0.80
N THR A 260 2.16 -11.80 -0.03
CA THR A 260 3.55 -11.38 -0.12
C THR A 260 3.71 -10.43 -1.31
N PHE A 261 4.62 -9.45 -1.18
CA PHE A 261 4.88 -8.52 -2.26
C PHE A 261 6.33 -8.08 -2.31
N VAL A 262 6.74 -7.61 -3.46
CA VAL A 262 8.00 -6.89 -3.66
C VAL A 262 7.68 -5.60 -4.42
N GLU A 263 8.07 -4.46 -3.84
CA GLU A 263 7.91 -3.15 -4.46
C GLU A 263 9.26 -2.59 -4.88
N PHE A 264 9.32 -2.00 -6.05
CA PHE A 264 10.42 -1.18 -6.52
C PHE A 264 9.96 0.26 -6.52
N PHE A 265 10.69 1.11 -5.84
CA PHE A 265 10.39 2.53 -5.74
C PHE A 265 11.59 3.35 -6.16
N GLY A 266 11.37 4.33 -7.03
CA GLY A 266 12.36 5.30 -7.46
C GLY A 266 11.87 6.72 -7.21
N GLN A 267 12.79 7.60 -6.81
CA GLN A 267 12.55 9.03 -6.65
C GLN A 267 13.70 9.81 -7.27
N SER A 268 13.36 10.71 -8.17
CA SER A 268 14.32 11.56 -8.89
C SER A 268 14.05 13.02 -8.57
N THR A 269 15.08 13.71 -8.08
CA THR A 269 15.03 15.16 -7.83
C THR A 269 15.27 15.90 -9.14
N LEU A 270 14.36 16.77 -9.54
CA LEU A 270 14.41 17.47 -10.83
C LEU A 270 15.23 18.75 -10.77
N ASN A 271 15.30 19.40 -9.62
CA ASN A 271 16.03 20.67 -9.44
C ASN A 271 16.62 20.80 -8.02
N GLY A 272 17.33 21.92 -7.76
CA GLY A 272 18.04 22.15 -6.52
C GLY A 272 19.41 21.47 -6.47
N ALA A 273 20.04 21.42 -5.31
CA ALA A 273 21.41 20.88 -5.11
C ALA A 273 21.53 19.37 -5.43
N ASN A 274 20.41 18.65 -5.40
CA ASN A 274 20.34 17.22 -5.69
C ASN A 274 19.75 16.92 -7.07
N SER A 275 19.66 17.90 -7.96
CA SER A 275 19.13 17.74 -9.30
C SER A 275 19.82 16.58 -10.05
N GLY A 276 19.00 15.74 -10.68
CA GLY A 276 19.46 14.57 -11.42
C GLY A 276 19.83 13.36 -10.56
N LYS A 277 19.76 13.46 -9.22
CA LYS A 277 19.95 12.28 -8.36
C LYS A 277 18.69 11.45 -8.31
N THR A 278 18.86 10.14 -8.48
CA THR A 278 17.80 9.16 -8.37
C THR A 278 18.13 8.18 -7.23
N ASN A 279 17.19 8.04 -6.31
CA ASN A 279 17.25 7.01 -5.27
C ASN A 279 16.30 5.88 -5.65
N VAL A 280 16.79 4.65 -5.60
CA VAL A 280 15.99 3.45 -5.87
C VAL A 280 16.04 2.54 -4.67
N THR A 281 14.87 2.03 -4.27
CA THR A 281 14.73 1.07 -3.18
C THR A 281 13.94 -0.15 -3.65
N ILE A 282 14.21 -1.30 -3.03
CA ILE A 282 13.40 -2.51 -3.10
C ILE A 282 12.78 -2.74 -1.74
N THR A 283 11.48 -3.06 -1.72
CA THR A 283 10.71 -3.26 -0.49
C THR A 283 10.03 -4.62 -0.50
N PRO A 284 10.69 -5.69 -0.04
CA PRO A 284 10.01 -6.93 0.28
C PRO A 284 9.08 -6.72 1.46
N GLY A 285 7.89 -7.35 1.41
CA GLY A 285 6.92 -7.23 2.48
C GLY A 285 5.81 -8.27 2.41
N PHE A 286 4.94 -8.21 3.40
CA PHE A 286 3.74 -9.03 3.46
C PHE A 286 2.58 -8.27 4.11
N ARG A 287 1.37 -8.73 3.82
CA ARG A 287 0.12 -8.22 4.39
C ARG A 287 -0.81 -9.38 4.72
N PHE A 288 -1.61 -9.25 5.76
CA PHE A 288 -2.68 -10.19 6.09
C PHE A 288 -3.81 -9.52 6.85
N TRP A 289 -5.01 -10.10 6.77
CA TRP A 289 -6.14 -9.78 7.61
C TRP A 289 -6.13 -10.67 8.84
N PHE A 290 -6.05 -10.08 10.02
CA PHE A 290 -6.15 -10.83 11.28
C PHE A 290 -7.60 -10.96 11.76
N ILE A 291 -8.47 -10.02 11.40
CA ILE A 291 -9.93 -10.09 11.44
C ILE A 291 -10.47 -9.48 10.13
N PRO A 292 -11.74 -9.79 9.76
CA PRO A 292 -12.37 -9.19 8.59
C PRO A 292 -12.22 -7.68 8.56
N GLU A 293 -11.90 -7.13 7.40
CA GLU A 293 -11.73 -5.69 7.12
C GLU A 293 -10.57 -5.01 7.87
N ASN A 294 -9.78 -5.75 8.67
CA ASN A 294 -8.61 -5.22 9.38
C ASN A 294 -7.34 -5.93 8.94
N SER A 295 -6.35 -5.17 8.51
CA SER A 295 -5.09 -5.72 8.03
C SER A 295 -3.87 -5.06 8.64
N ILE A 296 -2.80 -5.85 8.70
CA ILE A 296 -1.45 -5.36 8.97
C ILE A 296 -0.59 -5.62 7.74
N THR A 297 0.19 -4.60 7.36
CA THR A 297 1.19 -4.69 6.31
C THR A 297 2.56 -4.39 6.92
N PHE A 298 3.56 -5.18 6.58
CA PHE A 298 4.94 -5.01 7.00
C PHE A 298 5.86 -5.04 5.80
N GLY A 299 6.90 -4.19 5.80
CA GLY A 299 7.95 -4.23 4.79
C GLY A 299 9.20 -3.49 5.22
N VAL A 300 10.28 -3.75 4.50
CA VAL A 300 11.59 -3.12 4.73
C VAL A 300 12.11 -2.56 3.41
N ASP A 301 12.28 -1.23 3.35
CA ASP A 301 12.92 -0.59 2.20
C ASP A 301 14.44 -0.81 2.30
N LEU A 302 15.01 -1.35 1.26
CA LEU A 302 16.44 -1.57 1.10
C LEU A 302 16.91 -0.73 -0.09
N PRO A 303 17.77 0.28 0.11
CA PRO A 303 18.28 1.07 -0.99
C PRO A 303 19.19 0.23 -1.88
N ILE A 304 18.99 0.33 -3.20
CA ILE A 304 19.82 -0.35 -4.20
C ILE A 304 20.61 0.63 -5.08
N SER A 305 20.36 1.95 -4.91
CA SER A 305 21.15 3.00 -5.54
C SER A 305 22.51 3.20 -4.86
N SER A 306 23.50 3.69 -5.60
CA SER A 306 24.81 4.04 -5.05
C SER A 306 24.70 5.26 -4.12
N LYS A 307 25.41 5.24 -2.98
CA LYS A 307 25.43 6.32 -1.98
C LYS A 307 24.03 6.69 -1.46
N PRO A 308 23.29 5.74 -0.88
CA PRO A 308 21.95 6.00 -0.37
C PRO A 308 21.98 6.97 0.81
N ALA A 309 20.92 7.77 0.95
CA ALA A 309 20.72 8.65 2.09
C ALA A 309 20.28 7.88 3.35
N VAL A 310 19.81 6.66 3.19
CA VAL A 310 19.33 5.78 4.27
C VAL A 310 19.94 4.40 4.15
N HIS A 311 20.11 3.70 5.29
CA HIS A 311 20.52 2.30 5.31
C HIS A 311 19.33 1.36 5.09
N SER A 312 18.21 1.66 5.73
CA SER A 312 16.96 0.91 5.61
C SER A 312 15.80 1.72 6.15
N VAL A 313 14.58 1.37 5.72
CA VAL A 313 13.35 1.91 6.30
C VAL A 313 12.43 0.74 6.65
N ILE A 314 12.04 0.65 7.92
CA ILE A 314 11.03 -0.33 8.37
C ILE A 314 9.67 0.36 8.31
N ARG A 315 8.69 -0.32 7.73
CA ARG A 315 7.32 0.16 7.61
C ARG A 315 6.34 -0.84 8.18
N VAL A 316 5.43 -0.33 9.00
CA VAL A 316 4.30 -1.10 9.52
C VAL A 316 3.05 -0.27 9.27
N THR A 317 2.06 -0.87 8.64
CA THR A 317 0.77 -0.23 8.36
C THR A 317 -0.35 -1.05 8.95
N TYR A 318 -1.22 -0.43 9.70
CA TYR A 318 -2.51 -0.95 10.12
C TYR A 318 -3.61 -0.28 9.33
N ILE A 319 -4.56 -1.06 8.79
CA ILE A 319 -5.71 -0.57 8.03
C ILE A 319 -6.98 -1.20 8.61
N MET A 320 -7.97 -0.36 8.88
CA MET A 320 -9.33 -0.74 9.23
C MET A 320 -10.27 -0.16 8.18
N ASN A 321 -10.96 -1.01 7.44
CA ASN A 321 -12.03 -0.61 6.52
C ASN A 321 -13.37 -0.55 7.25
N PHE A 322 -14.29 0.34 6.83
CA PHE A 322 -15.61 0.53 7.42
C PHE A 322 -16.70 0.92 6.42
#